data_9f78f6ba2b4306f8bc2444015aa70ae0
#
_entry.id   9f78f6ba2b4306f8bc2444015aa70ae0
#
_cell.length_a   1.000
_cell.length_b   1.000
_cell.length_c   1.000
_cell.angle_alpha   90.00
_cell.angle_beta   90.00
_cell.angle_gamma   90.00
#
_symmetry.space_group_name_H-M   'P 1'
#
loop_
_entity.id
_entity.type
_entity.pdbx_description
1 polymer ?
#
loop_
_entity_poly.entity_id
_entity_poly.type
_entity_poly.pdbx_seq_one_letter_code
_entity_poly.pdbx_strand_id
1 'polypeptide(L)'
;MKEGFWLFVLGLSSSSFAFDGQPLQYEIDWGPVTLADATVELLDSGEVRSVSADVASRGVGAWFSEFRSTLEIMSTSDGTQILNGASTWDDALSRITVMWLPSEPRPSVDYYRSKPRDYELTPVPEESITNTVDPFTPVFDIGLRLGQTQRCEGSYRIFDGIRLYDIRIRDGGLVDLAPEVSTNFSGPARRCDISVTRIGGFATKTGLFRFGESEITRTLYLGQIREYWLPVRFEISAPLGTAVARLTNRAQTLIPQ
;
A
#
# COMPACT_ATOMS: atom_id res chain seq x y z
N MET A 1 -2.34 -43.38 47.63
CA MET A 1 -1.84 -42.02 47.31
C MET A 1 -1.80 -41.91 45.81
N LYS A 2 -2.78 -41.21 45.22
CA LYS A 2 -2.90 -40.94 43.77
C LYS A 2 -2.73 -39.46 43.61
N GLU A 3 -1.59 -39.02 43.08
CA GLU A 3 -1.36 -37.63 42.72
C GLU A 3 -1.81 -37.42 41.29
N GLY A 4 -2.86 -36.61 41.14
CA GLY A 4 -3.38 -36.17 39.84
C GLY A 4 -2.57 -35.03 39.26
N PHE A 5 -1.98 -35.27 38.11
CA PHE A 5 -1.24 -34.27 37.32
C PHE A 5 -2.24 -33.50 36.47
N TRP A 6 -2.53 -32.23 36.84
CA TRP A 6 -3.35 -31.34 36.06
C TRP A 6 -2.49 -30.70 34.94
N LEU A 7 -2.69 -31.15 33.71
CA LEU A 7 -2.18 -30.49 32.51
C LEU A 7 -2.99 -29.23 32.28
N PHE A 8 -2.40 -28.07 32.52
CA PHE A 8 -2.89 -26.78 32.04
C PHE A 8 -2.60 -26.68 30.52
N VAL A 9 -3.61 -27.01 29.72
CA VAL A 9 -3.61 -26.66 28.29
C VAL A 9 -3.89 -25.15 28.20
N LEU A 10 -2.85 -24.34 28.10
CA LEU A 10 -2.95 -22.97 27.69
C LEU A 10 -3.37 -22.98 26.22
N GLY A 11 -4.67 -22.83 25.97
CA GLY A 11 -5.19 -22.52 24.66
C GLY A 11 -4.67 -21.16 24.21
N LEU A 12 -3.67 -21.15 23.35
CA LEU A 12 -3.33 -19.99 22.55
C LEU A 12 -4.49 -19.76 21.59
N SER A 13 -5.45 -18.96 22.02
CA SER A 13 -6.45 -18.39 21.14
C SER A 13 -5.69 -17.50 20.15
N SER A 14 -5.45 -18.00 18.96
CA SER A 14 -5.12 -17.19 17.80
C SER A 14 -6.31 -16.26 17.57
N SER A 15 -6.22 -15.04 18.08
CA SER A 15 -7.15 -13.98 17.75
C SER A 15 -7.09 -13.76 16.25
N SER A 16 -8.07 -14.29 15.54
CA SER A 16 -8.32 -13.93 14.14
C SER A 16 -8.65 -12.44 14.14
N PHE A 17 -7.74 -11.62 13.67
CA PHE A 17 -7.94 -10.20 13.56
C PHE A 17 -8.84 -9.93 12.34
N ALA A 18 -10.15 -9.90 12.55
CA ALA A 18 -11.08 -9.43 11.54
C ALA A 18 -11.12 -7.89 11.59
N PHE A 19 -10.55 -7.24 10.59
CA PHE A 19 -10.82 -5.82 10.37
C PHE A 19 -12.26 -5.71 9.88
N ASP A 20 -13.04 -4.79 10.49
CA ASP A 20 -14.50 -4.69 10.39
C ASP A 20 -15.00 -4.10 9.06
N GLY A 21 -14.22 -4.25 7.97
CA GLY A 21 -14.65 -4.01 6.60
C GLY A 21 -15.11 -2.59 6.25
N GLN A 22 -14.89 -1.60 7.12
CA GLN A 22 -15.22 -0.22 6.75
C GLN A 22 -14.17 0.37 5.82
N PRO A 23 -14.58 0.92 4.66
CA PRO A 23 -13.65 1.50 3.71
C PRO A 23 -12.95 2.72 4.31
N LEU A 24 -11.64 2.77 4.15
CA LEU A 24 -10.81 3.94 4.44
C LEU A 24 -10.83 4.87 3.22
N GLN A 25 -11.23 6.12 3.42
CA GLN A 25 -11.27 7.11 2.35
C GLN A 25 -10.10 8.07 2.48
N TYR A 26 -9.46 8.36 1.36
CA TYR A 26 -8.34 9.30 1.30
C TYR A 26 -8.62 10.38 0.27
N GLU A 27 -8.19 11.59 0.58
CA GLU A 27 -8.07 12.69 -0.36
C GLU A 27 -6.58 12.87 -0.70
N ILE A 28 -6.30 13.07 -1.99
CA ILE A 28 -4.94 13.22 -2.51
C ILE A 28 -4.81 14.63 -3.05
N ASP A 29 -3.93 15.42 -2.42
CA ASP A 29 -3.71 16.81 -2.76
C ASP A 29 -2.28 17.05 -3.26
N TRP A 30 -2.11 18.07 -4.09
CA TRP A 30 -0.84 18.68 -4.43
C TRP A 30 -0.86 20.16 -4.04
N GLY A 31 -0.22 20.49 -2.92
CA GLY A 31 -0.36 21.81 -2.32
C GLY A 31 -1.83 22.10 -1.98
N PRO A 32 -2.42 23.20 -2.50
CA PRO A 32 -3.82 23.54 -2.23
C PRO A 32 -4.82 22.85 -3.19
N VAL A 33 -4.37 21.98 -4.08
CA VAL A 33 -5.16 21.44 -5.18
C VAL A 33 -5.47 19.97 -4.94
N THR A 34 -6.75 19.60 -4.87
CA THR A 34 -7.17 18.20 -4.82
C THR A 34 -7.02 17.56 -6.21
N LEU A 35 -6.30 16.44 -6.25
CA LEU A 35 -6.01 15.69 -7.47
C LEU A 35 -6.88 14.45 -7.62
N ALA A 36 -7.13 13.73 -6.52
CA ALA A 36 -7.82 12.45 -6.57
C ALA A 36 -8.43 12.10 -5.21
N ASP A 37 -9.37 11.17 -5.24
CA ASP A 37 -9.85 10.43 -4.07
C ASP A 37 -9.41 8.98 -4.18
N ALA A 38 -9.21 8.34 -3.03
CA ALA A 38 -8.98 6.90 -2.96
C ALA A 38 -9.84 6.27 -1.87
N THR A 39 -10.33 5.06 -2.14
CA THR A 39 -11.03 4.22 -1.16
C THR A 39 -10.24 2.93 -1.02
N VAL A 40 -9.95 2.52 0.21
CA VAL A 40 -9.22 1.29 0.51
C VAL A 40 -10.05 0.44 1.47
N GLU A 41 -10.30 -0.79 1.10
CA GLU A 41 -11.00 -1.78 1.93
C GLU A 41 -10.01 -2.88 2.33
N LEU A 42 -10.06 -3.25 3.60
CA LEU A 42 -9.23 -4.29 4.18
C LEU A 42 -10.13 -5.38 4.75
N LEU A 43 -9.90 -6.62 4.34
CA LEU A 43 -10.59 -7.78 4.88
C LEU A 43 -9.55 -8.80 5.36
N ASP A 44 -9.73 -9.30 6.57
CA ASP A 44 -8.90 -10.38 7.10
C ASP A 44 -9.83 -11.39 7.80
N SER A 45 -10.04 -12.56 7.19
CA SER A 45 -10.82 -13.65 7.74
C SER A 45 -9.97 -14.72 8.42
N GLY A 46 -8.65 -14.51 8.49
CA GLY A 46 -7.69 -15.51 8.97
C GLY A 46 -7.27 -16.51 7.89
N GLU A 47 -8.16 -16.96 7.03
CA GLU A 47 -7.86 -17.84 5.89
C GLU A 47 -7.52 -17.06 4.63
N VAL A 48 -8.22 -15.94 4.42
CA VAL A 48 -8.03 -15.04 3.27
C VAL A 48 -7.86 -13.64 3.80
N ARG A 49 -6.81 -12.99 3.36
CA ARG A 49 -6.58 -11.56 3.54
C ARG A 49 -6.72 -10.88 2.20
N SER A 50 -7.53 -9.83 2.12
CA SER A 50 -7.64 -9.03 0.91
C SER A 50 -7.54 -7.55 1.18
N VAL A 51 -7.04 -6.83 0.17
CA VAL A 51 -7.04 -5.39 0.07
C VAL A 51 -7.58 -5.00 -1.26
N SER A 52 -8.56 -4.13 -1.28
CA SER A 52 -8.96 -3.46 -2.49
C SER A 52 -8.72 -1.96 -2.38
N ALA A 53 -8.31 -1.34 -3.47
CA ALA A 53 -8.14 0.10 -3.57
C ALA A 53 -8.77 0.60 -4.87
N ASP A 54 -9.60 1.63 -4.77
CA ASP A 54 -10.16 2.38 -5.90
C ASP A 54 -9.63 3.81 -5.82
N VAL A 55 -8.99 4.30 -6.89
CA VAL A 55 -8.44 5.65 -6.96
C VAL A 55 -8.98 6.32 -8.22
N ALA A 56 -9.51 7.52 -8.08
CA ALA A 56 -10.02 8.29 -9.22
C ALA A 56 -9.57 9.75 -9.15
N SER A 57 -9.21 10.32 -10.30
CA SER A 57 -8.93 11.76 -10.41
C SER A 57 -10.18 12.58 -10.08
N ARG A 58 -9.97 13.72 -9.41
CA ARG A 58 -11.03 14.62 -8.97
C ARG A 58 -10.63 16.08 -9.13
N GLY A 59 -11.62 16.94 -9.22
CA GLY A 59 -11.40 18.39 -9.24
C GLY A 59 -10.49 18.82 -10.37
N VAL A 60 -9.47 19.61 -10.08
CA VAL A 60 -8.49 20.08 -11.06
C VAL A 60 -7.67 18.94 -11.65
N GLY A 61 -7.43 17.87 -10.89
CA GLY A 61 -6.74 16.68 -11.38
C GLY A 61 -7.44 16.06 -12.59
N ALA A 62 -8.78 15.97 -12.56
CA ALA A 62 -9.58 15.45 -13.66
C ALA A 62 -9.56 16.34 -14.93
N TRP A 63 -9.28 17.64 -14.79
CA TRP A 63 -9.14 18.52 -15.94
C TRP A 63 -7.83 18.31 -16.71
N PHE A 64 -6.78 17.86 -15.99
CA PHE A 64 -5.49 17.56 -16.61
C PHE A 64 -5.44 16.16 -17.21
N SER A 65 -6.07 15.20 -16.55
CA SER A 65 -6.12 13.81 -17.01
C SER A 65 -7.19 13.05 -16.25
N GLU A 66 -8.12 12.44 -16.97
CA GLU A 66 -9.10 11.55 -16.37
C GLU A 66 -8.45 10.19 -16.10
N PHE A 67 -8.38 9.85 -14.82
CA PHE A 67 -7.73 8.64 -14.35
C PHE A 67 -8.61 7.91 -13.37
N ARG A 68 -8.73 6.60 -13.53
CA ARG A 68 -9.29 5.69 -12.55
C ARG A 68 -8.46 4.42 -12.48
N SER A 69 -8.21 3.94 -11.29
CA SER A 69 -7.51 2.68 -11.05
C SER A 69 -8.18 1.90 -9.95
N THR A 70 -8.38 0.61 -10.20
CA THR A 70 -8.76 -0.36 -9.17
C THR A 70 -7.63 -1.35 -9.00
N LEU A 71 -7.36 -1.72 -7.77
CA LEU A 71 -6.36 -2.71 -7.42
C LEU A 71 -6.93 -3.60 -6.32
N GLU A 72 -6.83 -4.90 -6.50
CA GLU A 72 -7.23 -5.90 -5.51
C GLU A 72 -6.08 -6.88 -5.29
N ILE A 73 -5.78 -7.17 -4.05
CA ILE A 73 -4.81 -8.17 -3.66
C ILE A 73 -5.49 -9.14 -2.71
N MET A 74 -5.37 -10.43 -3.02
CA MET A 74 -5.78 -11.52 -2.15
C MET A 74 -4.58 -12.36 -1.79
N SER A 75 -4.49 -12.70 -0.50
CA SER A 75 -3.49 -13.64 0.03
C SER A 75 -4.21 -14.72 0.82
N THR A 76 -3.91 -15.97 0.52
CA THR A 76 -4.50 -17.14 1.18
C THR A 76 -3.53 -17.76 2.17
N SER A 77 -4.03 -18.55 3.10
CA SER A 77 -3.24 -19.19 4.17
C SER A 77 -2.20 -20.19 3.66
N ASP A 78 -2.36 -20.71 2.43
CA ASP A 78 -1.37 -21.57 1.75
C ASP A 78 -0.19 -20.77 1.14
N GLY A 79 -0.21 -19.44 1.24
CA GLY A 79 0.82 -18.55 0.71
C GLY A 79 0.59 -18.12 -0.74
N THR A 80 -0.51 -18.51 -1.38
CA THR A 80 -0.87 -17.99 -2.71
C THR A 80 -1.25 -16.52 -2.59
N GLN A 81 -0.73 -15.68 -3.51
CA GLN A 81 -1.10 -14.27 -3.62
C GLN A 81 -1.54 -13.96 -5.04
N ILE A 82 -2.60 -13.16 -5.18
CA ILE A 82 -3.13 -12.72 -6.47
C ILE A 82 -3.35 -11.23 -6.41
N LEU A 83 -2.74 -10.51 -7.36
CA LEU A 83 -2.98 -9.09 -7.60
C LEU A 83 -3.76 -8.95 -8.90
N ASN A 84 -4.91 -8.28 -8.83
CA ASN A 84 -5.71 -7.87 -9.96
C ASN A 84 -5.73 -6.35 -10.02
N GLY A 85 -5.37 -5.79 -11.17
CA GLY A 85 -5.37 -4.35 -11.39
C GLY A 85 -6.10 -3.99 -12.68
N ALA A 86 -6.86 -2.92 -12.65
CA ALA A 86 -7.42 -2.28 -13.83
C ALA A 86 -7.23 -0.78 -13.73
N SER A 87 -6.83 -0.14 -14.81
CA SER A 87 -6.73 1.30 -14.85
C SER A 87 -7.18 1.85 -16.19
N THR A 88 -7.85 2.98 -16.15
CA THR A 88 -8.16 3.79 -17.31
C THR A 88 -7.41 5.12 -17.14
N TRP A 89 -6.66 5.51 -18.15
CA TRP A 89 -5.98 6.78 -18.21
C TRP A 89 -6.40 7.46 -19.50
N ASP A 90 -7.14 8.55 -19.37
CA ASP A 90 -7.91 9.14 -20.45
C ASP A 90 -8.80 8.06 -21.11
N ASP A 91 -8.45 7.60 -22.29
CA ASP A 91 -9.21 6.55 -23.00
C ASP A 91 -8.42 5.22 -23.15
N ALA A 92 -7.27 5.09 -22.50
CA ALA A 92 -6.43 3.89 -22.52
C ALA A 92 -6.74 2.98 -21.33
N LEU A 93 -7.35 1.83 -21.59
CA LEU A 93 -7.59 0.78 -20.59
C LEU A 93 -6.36 -0.12 -20.48
N SER A 94 -5.97 -0.43 -19.25
CA SER A 94 -5.03 -1.52 -18.94
C SER A 94 -5.56 -2.43 -17.84
N ARG A 95 -5.21 -3.72 -17.92
CA ARG A 95 -5.52 -4.73 -16.90
C ARG A 95 -4.27 -5.55 -16.64
N ILE A 96 -4.14 -5.99 -15.42
CA ILE A 96 -3.02 -6.83 -15.01
C ILE A 96 -3.50 -7.83 -13.97
N THR A 97 -3.04 -9.08 -14.11
CA THR A 97 -3.13 -10.09 -13.06
C THR A 97 -1.73 -10.61 -12.80
N VAL A 98 -1.32 -10.63 -11.55
CA VAL A 98 -0.06 -11.22 -11.11
C VAL A 98 -0.37 -12.26 -10.06
N MET A 99 0.17 -13.47 -10.21
CA MET A 99 -0.05 -14.57 -9.29
C MET A 99 1.29 -15.10 -8.76
N TRP A 100 1.47 -15.08 -7.46
CA TRP A 100 2.58 -15.71 -6.75
C TRP A 100 2.10 -17.03 -6.16
N LEU A 101 2.68 -18.13 -6.60
CA LEU A 101 2.41 -19.46 -6.06
C LEU A 101 3.60 -19.89 -5.21
N PRO A 102 3.39 -20.49 -4.03
CA PRO A 102 4.48 -20.97 -3.18
C PRO A 102 5.38 -22.01 -3.85
N SER A 103 4.84 -22.75 -4.81
CA SER A 103 5.56 -23.76 -5.59
C SER A 103 6.43 -23.16 -6.71
N GLU A 104 6.22 -21.90 -7.06
CA GLU A 104 6.86 -21.26 -8.21
C GLU A 104 7.83 -20.17 -7.73
N PRO A 105 9.07 -20.14 -8.22
CA PRO A 105 10.05 -19.13 -7.83
C PRO A 105 9.74 -17.73 -8.40
N ARG A 106 8.89 -17.66 -9.40
CA ARG A 106 8.49 -16.42 -10.09
C ARG A 106 6.99 -16.32 -10.21
N PRO A 107 6.41 -15.11 -10.08
CA PRO A 107 5.00 -14.92 -10.35
C PRO A 107 4.69 -15.08 -11.84
N SER A 108 3.48 -15.54 -12.15
CA SER A 108 2.91 -15.44 -13.48
C SER A 108 2.26 -14.08 -13.68
N VAL A 109 2.28 -13.57 -14.92
CA VAL A 109 1.72 -12.25 -15.26
C VAL A 109 0.84 -12.38 -16.49
N ASP A 110 -0.38 -11.88 -16.40
CA ASP A 110 -1.25 -11.59 -17.54
C ASP A 110 -1.46 -10.08 -17.61
N TYR A 111 -1.11 -9.48 -18.74
CA TYR A 111 -1.19 -8.04 -18.94
C TYR A 111 -1.86 -7.70 -20.28
N TYR A 112 -2.87 -6.85 -20.22
CA TYR A 112 -3.56 -6.29 -21.37
C TYR A 112 -3.54 -4.77 -21.35
N ARG A 113 -3.38 -4.15 -22.52
CA ARG A 113 -3.54 -2.73 -22.72
C ARG A 113 -4.22 -2.45 -24.06
N SER A 114 -5.25 -1.60 -24.05
CA SER A 114 -6.04 -1.29 -25.24
C SER A 114 -5.32 -0.39 -26.24
N LYS A 115 -4.36 0.43 -25.80
CA LYS A 115 -3.55 1.32 -26.64
C LYS A 115 -2.07 1.15 -26.30
N PRO A 116 -1.15 1.15 -27.27
CA PRO A 116 0.27 1.13 -27.01
C PRO A 116 0.70 2.34 -26.18
N ARG A 117 1.79 2.20 -25.43
CA ARG A 117 2.43 3.33 -24.74
C ARG A 117 3.17 4.18 -25.79
N ASP A 118 3.19 5.49 -25.59
CA ASP A 118 3.99 6.46 -26.34
C ASP A 118 5.43 6.59 -25.83
N TYR A 119 5.79 5.76 -24.84
CA TYR A 119 7.11 5.69 -24.23
C TYR A 119 7.56 4.24 -24.03
N GLU A 120 8.86 4.05 -24.00
CA GLU A 120 9.48 2.77 -23.71
C GLU A 120 9.69 2.58 -22.21
N LEU A 121 9.64 1.32 -21.76
CA LEU A 121 9.99 0.94 -20.40
C LEU A 121 11.40 0.35 -20.38
N THR A 122 12.13 0.59 -19.29
CA THR A 122 13.37 -0.14 -19.03
C THR A 122 13.08 -1.63 -18.91
N PRO A 123 13.95 -2.52 -19.44
CA PRO A 123 13.73 -3.96 -19.33
C PRO A 123 13.73 -4.39 -17.85
N VAL A 124 12.90 -5.36 -17.54
CA VAL A 124 12.90 -6.04 -16.23
C VAL A 124 13.75 -7.30 -16.37
N PRO A 125 14.85 -7.45 -15.61
CA PRO A 125 15.66 -8.67 -15.64
C PRO A 125 14.84 -9.83 -15.06
N GLU A 126 14.57 -10.86 -15.86
CA GLU A 126 13.72 -11.99 -15.46
C GLU A 126 14.25 -12.73 -14.23
N GLU A 127 15.57 -12.87 -14.11
CA GLU A 127 16.23 -13.50 -12.97
C GLU A 127 16.01 -12.72 -11.65
N SER A 128 15.71 -11.45 -11.76
CA SER A 128 15.48 -10.56 -10.59
C SER A 128 14.06 -10.58 -10.07
N ILE A 129 13.10 -11.21 -10.78
CA ILE A 129 11.69 -11.28 -10.39
C ILE A 129 11.45 -12.33 -9.27
N THR A 130 12.46 -13.09 -8.90
CA THR A 130 12.35 -14.11 -7.85
C THR A 130 12.20 -13.48 -6.44
N ASN A 131 11.43 -14.13 -5.57
CA ASN A 131 11.22 -13.68 -4.18
C ASN A 131 10.66 -12.25 -4.08
N THR A 132 9.81 -11.87 -5.03
CA THR A 132 9.12 -10.60 -5.00
C THR A 132 7.80 -10.69 -4.25
N VAL A 133 7.34 -9.57 -3.73
CA VAL A 133 6.02 -9.41 -3.14
C VAL A 133 5.23 -8.32 -3.87
N ASP A 134 3.93 -8.27 -3.65
CA ASP A 134 3.06 -7.22 -4.14
C ASP A 134 3.30 -5.86 -3.42
N PRO A 135 2.81 -4.73 -3.97
CA PRO A 135 3.04 -3.41 -3.40
C PRO A 135 2.41 -3.15 -2.02
N PHE A 136 1.39 -3.92 -1.61
CA PHE A 136 0.68 -3.72 -0.33
C PHE A 136 1.22 -4.58 0.81
N THR A 137 1.80 -5.74 0.50
CA THR A 137 2.42 -6.62 1.51
C THR A 137 3.33 -5.86 2.48
N PRO A 138 4.21 -4.92 2.06
CA PRO A 138 5.04 -4.17 2.99
C PRO A 138 4.27 -3.32 3.99
N VAL A 139 3.14 -2.73 3.58
CA VAL A 139 2.32 -1.88 4.46
C VAL A 139 1.67 -2.72 5.55
N PHE A 140 1.15 -3.89 5.19
CA PHE A 140 0.58 -4.82 6.17
C PHE A 140 1.61 -5.36 7.14
N ASP A 141 2.72 -5.85 6.62
CA ASP A 141 3.80 -6.39 7.44
C ASP A 141 4.28 -5.38 8.48
N ILE A 142 4.40 -4.12 8.09
CA ILE A 142 4.84 -3.06 9.00
C ILE A 142 3.74 -2.73 9.99
N GLY A 143 2.49 -2.64 9.58
CA GLY A 143 1.36 -2.43 10.47
C GLY A 143 1.29 -3.50 11.57
N LEU A 144 1.44 -4.77 11.20
CA LEU A 144 1.48 -5.89 12.15
C LEU A 144 2.69 -5.82 13.09
N ARG A 145 3.89 -5.56 12.54
CA ARG A 145 5.12 -5.45 13.34
C ARG A 145 5.10 -4.27 14.31
N LEU A 146 4.50 -3.16 13.93
CA LEU A 146 4.38 -1.99 14.80
C LEU A 146 3.69 -2.32 16.12
N GLY A 147 2.68 -3.16 16.12
CA GLY A 147 2.04 -3.64 17.34
C GLY A 147 2.99 -4.36 18.30
N GLN A 148 4.05 -4.98 17.78
CA GLN A 148 5.02 -5.77 18.54
C GLN A 148 6.30 -5.01 18.88
N THR A 149 6.87 -4.32 17.88
CA THR A 149 8.22 -3.74 17.95
C THR A 149 8.25 -2.24 18.16
N GLN A 150 7.11 -1.58 17.97
CA GLN A 150 6.98 -0.11 17.97
C GLN A 150 7.93 0.59 16.96
N ARG A 151 8.34 -0.13 15.89
CA ARG A 151 9.24 0.38 14.85
C ARG A 151 8.75 -0.01 13.47
N CYS A 152 8.86 0.91 12.50
CA CYS A 152 8.57 0.64 11.11
C CYS A 152 9.86 0.46 10.30
N GLU A 153 10.34 -0.76 10.22
CA GLU A 153 11.56 -1.11 9.48
C GLU A 153 11.33 -2.31 8.58
N GLY A 154 11.90 -2.27 7.36
CA GLY A 154 11.80 -3.39 6.44
C GLY A 154 12.50 -3.14 5.13
N SER A 155 12.75 -4.21 4.38
CA SER A 155 13.26 -4.17 3.01
C SER A 155 12.52 -5.22 2.20
N TYR A 156 12.02 -4.82 1.03
CA TYR A 156 11.18 -5.67 0.20
C TYR A 156 11.55 -5.46 -1.26
N ARG A 157 11.53 -6.54 -2.03
CA ARG A 157 11.58 -6.50 -3.49
C ARG A 157 10.16 -6.58 -4.02
N ILE A 158 9.72 -5.52 -4.69
CA ILE A 158 8.35 -5.37 -5.17
C ILE A 158 8.30 -5.64 -6.66
N PHE A 159 7.29 -6.40 -7.07
CA PHE A 159 6.94 -6.54 -8.46
C PHE A 159 5.43 -6.32 -8.61
N ASP A 160 5.03 -5.37 -9.43
CA ASP A 160 3.61 -5.06 -9.68
C ASP A 160 3.10 -5.60 -11.02
N GLY A 161 3.90 -6.51 -11.62
CA GLY A 161 3.64 -7.11 -12.93
C GLY A 161 4.19 -6.30 -14.11
N ILE A 162 4.60 -5.05 -13.88
CA ILE A 162 5.24 -4.17 -14.88
C ILE A 162 6.58 -3.67 -14.36
N ARG A 163 6.62 -3.21 -13.09
CA ARG A 163 7.78 -2.57 -12.47
C ARG A 163 8.38 -3.47 -11.41
N LEU A 164 9.69 -3.54 -11.42
CA LEU A 164 10.50 -4.19 -10.40
C LEU A 164 11.33 -3.14 -9.68
N TYR A 165 11.23 -3.09 -8.36
CA TYR A 165 11.96 -2.14 -7.54
C TYR A 165 12.13 -2.65 -6.11
N ASP A 166 13.19 -2.22 -5.47
CA ASP A 166 13.40 -2.46 -4.05
C ASP A 166 12.88 -1.26 -3.25
N ILE A 167 12.23 -1.52 -2.13
CA ILE A 167 11.92 -0.51 -1.13
C ILE A 167 12.66 -0.83 0.16
N ARG A 168 13.13 0.24 0.80
CA ARG A 168 13.67 0.19 2.15
C ARG A 168 12.93 1.17 3.03
N ILE A 169 12.40 0.68 4.13
CA ILE A 169 11.63 1.46 5.08
C ILE A 169 12.46 1.62 6.34
N ARG A 170 12.56 2.85 6.84
CA ARG A 170 13.27 3.22 8.05
C ARG A 170 12.33 3.91 9.01
N ASP A 171 12.49 3.58 10.26
CA ASP A 171 11.76 4.21 11.33
C ASP A 171 12.17 5.66 11.53
N GLY A 172 11.23 6.58 11.37
CA GLY A 172 11.37 8.02 11.57
C GLY A 172 10.89 8.49 12.96
N GLY A 173 10.50 7.55 13.84
CA GLY A 173 10.04 7.85 15.19
C GLY A 173 8.55 8.15 15.31
N LEU A 174 8.13 8.42 16.52
CA LEU A 174 6.77 8.86 16.83
C LEU A 174 6.68 10.36 16.60
N VAL A 175 5.63 10.79 15.92
CA VAL A 175 5.31 12.20 15.68
C VAL A 175 3.86 12.46 16.06
N ASP A 176 3.54 13.69 16.38
CA ASP A 176 2.16 14.11 16.66
C ASP A 176 1.62 14.86 15.44
N LEU A 177 0.61 14.29 14.78
CA LEU A 177 -0.04 14.91 13.62
C LEU A 177 -1.08 15.91 14.11
N ALA A 178 -0.89 17.18 13.73
CA ALA A 178 -1.84 18.24 14.04
C ALA A 178 -3.18 17.99 13.31
N PRO A 179 -4.30 18.40 13.90
CA PRO A 179 -5.59 18.39 13.22
C PRO A 179 -5.55 19.33 12.01
N GLU A 180 -5.93 18.83 10.83
CA GLU A 180 -6.10 19.62 9.60
C GLU A 180 -7.59 19.61 9.22
N VAL A 181 -8.07 20.65 8.52
CA VAL A 181 -9.50 20.82 8.20
C VAL A 181 -10.06 19.65 7.38
N SER A 182 -9.22 19.05 6.52
CA SER A 182 -9.60 17.93 5.64
C SER A 182 -9.29 16.56 6.22
N THR A 183 -8.64 16.45 7.40
CA THR A 183 -8.24 15.17 7.96
C THR A 183 -9.13 14.77 9.13
N ASN A 184 -9.42 13.49 9.20
CA ASN A 184 -10.13 12.89 10.32
C ASN A 184 -9.20 12.20 11.32
N PHE A 185 -7.90 12.28 11.14
CA PHE A 185 -6.90 11.76 12.06
C PHE A 185 -6.00 12.89 12.58
N SER A 186 -5.86 12.95 13.89
CA SER A 186 -4.89 13.77 14.59
C SER A 186 -4.37 13.00 15.80
N GLY A 187 -3.15 13.29 16.22
CA GLY A 187 -2.50 12.63 17.35
C GLY A 187 -1.28 11.81 16.95
N PRO A 188 -0.83 10.90 17.84
CA PRO A 188 0.42 10.18 17.65
C PRO A 188 0.36 9.23 16.44
N ALA A 189 1.36 9.35 15.58
CA ALA A 189 1.57 8.49 14.41
C ALA A 189 3.03 8.08 14.29
N ARG A 190 3.29 6.89 13.77
CA ARG A 190 4.64 6.43 13.48
C ARG A 190 5.04 6.87 12.09
N ARG A 191 6.12 7.63 12.00
CA ARG A 191 6.71 8.06 10.74
C ARG A 191 7.60 6.95 10.18
N CYS A 192 7.41 6.60 8.91
CA CYS A 192 8.16 5.60 8.17
C CYS A 192 8.72 6.23 6.91
N ASP A 193 10.04 6.40 6.84
CA ASP A 193 10.71 6.97 5.66
C ASP A 193 11.01 5.87 4.65
N ILE A 194 10.57 6.04 3.40
CA ILE A 194 10.62 5.03 2.34
C ILE A 194 11.61 5.46 1.26
N SER A 195 12.61 4.63 1.00
CA SER A 195 13.51 4.75 -0.14
C SER A 195 13.15 3.73 -1.21
N VAL A 196 13.20 4.13 -2.48
CA VAL A 196 12.92 3.28 -3.64
C VAL A 196 14.16 3.18 -4.51
N THR A 197 14.51 1.96 -4.91
CA THR A 197 15.55 1.69 -5.90
C THR A 197 14.90 1.02 -7.11
N ARG A 198 14.85 1.71 -8.24
CA ARG A 198 14.28 1.20 -9.50
C ARG A 198 15.19 0.14 -10.10
N ILE A 199 14.62 -0.98 -10.56
CA ILE A 199 15.36 -2.06 -11.20
C ILE A 199 14.95 -2.16 -12.68
N GLY A 200 13.65 -2.22 -12.99
CA GLY A 200 13.14 -2.30 -14.34
C GLY A 200 11.65 -1.96 -14.44
N GLY A 201 11.13 -1.82 -15.67
CA GLY A 201 9.73 -1.51 -15.93
C GLY A 201 9.36 -0.03 -15.79
N PHE A 202 10.33 0.86 -15.72
CA PHE A 202 10.11 2.31 -15.62
C PHE A 202 10.29 3.00 -16.96
N ALA A 203 9.54 4.10 -17.17
CA ALA A 203 9.62 4.89 -18.39
C ALA A 203 11.05 5.43 -18.62
N THR A 204 11.60 5.21 -19.81
CA THR A 204 12.92 5.71 -20.23
C THR A 204 12.88 7.20 -20.56
N LYS A 205 11.75 7.67 -21.11
CA LYS A 205 11.47 9.08 -21.35
C LYS A 205 10.56 9.59 -20.27
N THR A 206 11.02 10.55 -19.54
CA THR A 206 10.26 11.17 -18.48
C THR A 206 9.86 12.56 -18.93
N GLY A 207 8.61 12.94 -18.79
CA GLY A 207 8.07 14.27 -19.12
C GLY A 207 8.50 15.35 -18.11
N LEU A 208 7.64 16.32 -17.88
CA LEU A 208 7.86 17.47 -16.96
C LEU A 208 8.23 17.07 -15.52
N PHE A 209 7.95 15.83 -15.09
CA PHE A 209 8.18 15.32 -13.74
C PHE A 209 9.43 14.42 -13.66
N ARG A 210 10.53 14.87 -14.26
CA ARG A 210 11.84 14.16 -14.20
C ARG A 210 12.55 14.44 -12.89
N PHE A 211 12.19 13.72 -11.85
CA PHE A 211 13.00 13.76 -10.64
C PHE A 211 13.81 12.48 -10.51
N GLY A 212 15.09 12.62 -10.16
CA GLY A 212 15.90 11.51 -9.71
C GLY A 212 15.30 10.92 -8.44
N GLU A 213 15.48 9.62 -8.18
CA GLU A 213 14.98 9.00 -6.95
C GLU A 213 15.57 9.63 -5.68
N SER A 214 16.77 10.21 -5.77
CA SER A 214 17.40 10.95 -4.67
C SER A 214 16.71 12.29 -4.35
N GLU A 215 15.91 12.82 -5.27
CA GLU A 215 15.18 14.09 -5.11
C GLU A 215 13.75 13.88 -4.62
N ILE A 216 13.30 12.61 -4.56
CA ILE A 216 11.95 12.26 -4.13
C ILE A 216 12.03 11.64 -2.75
N THR A 217 11.39 12.28 -1.78
CA THR A 217 11.17 11.69 -0.45
C THR A 217 9.76 11.13 -0.34
N ARG A 218 9.64 9.98 0.30
CA ARG A 218 8.36 9.30 0.54
C ARG A 218 8.25 8.99 2.02
N THR A 219 7.19 9.46 2.63
CA THR A 219 6.94 9.27 4.06
C THR A 219 5.54 8.72 4.28
N LEU A 220 5.46 7.58 4.94
CA LEU A 220 4.21 6.99 5.39
C LEU A 220 4.05 7.26 6.89
N TYR A 221 2.87 7.69 7.28
CA TYR A 221 2.49 7.84 8.68
C TYR A 221 1.45 6.78 9.02
N LEU A 222 1.75 5.97 10.00
CA LEU A 222 0.86 4.95 10.53
C LEU A 222 0.30 5.44 11.86
N GLY A 223 -1.00 5.60 11.91
CA GLY A 223 -1.73 5.94 13.14
C GLY A 223 -2.41 4.71 13.72
N GLN A 224 -2.51 4.66 15.04
CA GLN A 224 -3.26 3.60 15.68
C GLN A 224 -4.75 3.93 15.65
N ILE A 225 -5.52 3.06 14.99
CA ILE A 225 -6.98 3.12 14.91
C ILE A 225 -7.49 1.81 15.50
N ARG A 226 -8.05 1.88 16.71
CA ARG A 226 -8.31 0.72 17.56
C ARG A 226 -7.00 -0.05 17.85
N GLU A 227 -6.96 -1.36 17.55
CA GLU A 227 -5.78 -2.22 17.69
C GLU A 227 -4.86 -2.24 16.46
N TYR A 228 -5.24 -1.58 15.36
CA TYR A 228 -4.54 -1.62 14.08
C TYR A 228 -3.69 -0.38 13.83
N TRP A 229 -2.51 -0.57 13.29
CA TRP A 229 -1.69 0.50 12.73
C TRP A 229 -2.02 0.65 11.25
N LEU A 230 -2.71 1.72 10.90
CA LEU A 230 -3.20 1.97 9.55
C LEU A 230 -2.55 3.20 8.94
N PRO A 231 -2.39 3.25 7.61
CA PRO A 231 -1.98 4.46 6.92
C PRO A 231 -2.95 5.61 7.19
N VAL A 232 -2.48 6.67 7.82
CA VAL A 232 -3.30 7.88 8.07
C VAL A 232 -2.88 9.04 7.19
N ARG A 233 -1.61 9.00 6.70
CA ARG A 233 -1.07 9.99 5.80
C ARG A 233 0.07 9.37 4.99
N PHE A 234 0.17 9.73 3.71
CA PHE A 234 1.29 9.39 2.85
C PHE A 234 1.73 10.63 2.07
N GLU A 235 3.02 10.91 2.08
CA GLU A 235 3.60 12.07 1.43
C GLU A 235 4.63 11.65 0.39
N ILE A 236 4.58 12.31 -0.76
CA ILE A 236 5.61 12.25 -1.80
C ILE A 236 6.06 13.68 -2.07
N SER A 237 7.25 14.02 -1.59
CA SER A 237 7.84 15.33 -1.83
C SER A 237 8.86 15.28 -2.96
N ALA A 238 8.74 16.20 -3.88
CA ALA A 238 9.60 16.38 -5.04
C ALA A 238 9.94 17.88 -5.19
N PRO A 239 10.92 18.27 -6.01
CA PRO A 239 11.30 19.68 -6.17
C PRO A 239 10.16 20.63 -6.58
N LEU A 240 9.11 20.13 -7.25
CA LEU A 240 7.94 20.92 -7.65
C LEU A 240 6.80 20.96 -6.60
N GLY A 241 6.96 20.31 -5.47
CA GLY A 241 5.97 20.30 -4.39
C GLY A 241 5.75 18.93 -3.78
N THR A 242 4.78 18.86 -2.88
CA THR A 242 4.44 17.65 -2.15
C THR A 242 3.02 17.20 -2.49
N ALA A 243 2.89 15.94 -2.92
CA ALA A 243 1.61 15.25 -2.96
C ALA A 243 1.36 14.60 -1.60
N VAL A 244 0.15 14.75 -1.08
CA VAL A 244 -0.22 14.20 0.22
C VAL A 244 -1.55 13.47 0.11
N ALA A 245 -1.57 12.19 0.41
CA ALA A 245 -2.79 11.42 0.64
C ALA A 245 -3.10 11.46 2.14
N ARG A 246 -4.33 11.85 2.51
CA ARG A 246 -4.80 11.97 3.90
C ARG A 246 -6.05 11.15 4.11
N LEU A 247 -6.12 10.47 5.24
CA LEU A 247 -7.34 9.79 5.67
C LEU A 247 -8.41 10.83 5.99
N THR A 248 -9.56 10.79 5.29
CA THR A 248 -10.65 11.77 5.38
C THR A 248 -11.89 11.26 6.12
N ASN A 249 -12.13 9.96 6.13
CA ASN A 249 -13.16 9.42 7.01
C ASN A 249 -12.53 9.03 8.33
N ARG A 250 -13.11 9.50 9.40
CA ARG A 250 -12.96 8.75 10.64
C ARG A 250 -13.41 7.34 10.29
N ALA A 251 -12.56 6.35 10.53
CA ALA A 251 -13.07 5.06 10.95
C ALA A 251 -13.99 5.41 12.14
N GLN A 252 -15.27 5.74 11.78
CA GLN A 252 -16.14 6.46 12.71
C GLN A 252 -16.31 5.59 13.92
N THR A 253 -15.79 6.12 14.99
CA THR A 253 -16.41 6.02 16.30
C THR A 253 -16.84 4.60 16.64
N LEU A 254 -15.86 3.77 16.79
CA LEU A 254 -16.01 2.59 17.61
C LEU A 254 -15.30 2.84 18.96
N ILE A 255 -15.54 4.04 19.51
CA ILE A 255 -15.39 4.27 20.95
C ILE A 255 -16.68 3.71 21.55
N PRO A 256 -16.63 2.58 22.27
CA PRO A 256 -17.76 2.18 23.09
C PRO A 256 -17.99 3.31 24.12
N GLN A 257 -19.22 3.82 24.16
CA GLN A 257 -19.69 4.65 25.29
C GLN A 257 -19.70 3.78 26.56
#